data_a3734c3f9831cb58b0b781230eed5838
#
_entry.id   a3734c3f9831cb58b0b781230eed5838
#
_cell.length_a   1.000
_cell.length_b   1.000
_cell.length_c   1.000
_cell.angle_alpha   90.00
_cell.angle_beta   90.00
_cell.angle_gamma   90.00
#
_symmetry.space_group_name_H-M   'P 1'
#
loop_
_entity.id
_entity.type
_entity.pdbx_description
1 polymer ?
#
loop_
_entity_poly.entity_id
_entity_poly.type
_entity_poly.pdbx_seq_one_letter_code
_entity_poly.pdbx_strand_id
1 'polypeptide(L)' 'MAKIQEEVIVIKLSKLVKDNVDVESITTNDVISALTEVTEQLVGVGVVVEVELA' A
#
# COMPACT_ATOMS: atom_id res chain seq x y z
N MET A 1 28.92 -3.32 12.31
CA MET A 1 27.67 -3.23 13.09
C MET A 1 26.51 -3.07 12.12
N ALA A 2 25.45 -3.85 12.31
CA ALA A 2 24.28 -3.80 11.45
C ALA A 2 23.39 -2.61 11.79
N LYS A 3 22.73 -2.05 10.80
CA LYS A 3 21.76 -0.99 11.00
C LYS A 3 20.56 -1.21 10.10
N ILE A 4 19.43 -0.65 10.48
CA ILE A 4 18.19 -0.74 9.72
C ILE A 4 18.13 0.42 8.76
N GLN A 5 17.90 0.12 7.48
CA GLN A 5 17.59 1.11 6.47
C GLN A 5 16.10 1.05 6.18
N GLU A 6 15.44 2.18 6.29
CA GLU A 6 14.01 2.27 6.04
C GLU A 6 13.71 3.28 4.95
N GLU A 7 12.83 2.92 4.06
CA GLU A 7 12.33 3.81 3.01
C GLU A 7 10.82 3.70 2.97
N VAL A 8 10.15 4.84 2.80
CA VAL A 8 8.69 4.90 2.81
C VAL A 8 8.19 5.41 1.47
N ILE A 9 7.23 4.68 0.91
CA ILE A 9 6.55 5.08 -0.32
C ILE A 9 5.11 5.41 0.03
N VAL A 10 4.63 6.57 -0.42
CA VAL A 10 3.25 6.99 -0.20
C VAL A 10 2.48 6.88 -1.51
N ILE A 11 1.38 6.13 -1.49
CA ILE A 11 0.49 5.98 -2.64
C ILE A 11 -0.85 6.63 -2.28
N LYS A 12 -1.25 7.63 -3.06
CA LYS A 12 -2.52 8.31 -2.86
C LYS A 12 -3.52 7.85 -3.91
N LEU A 13 -4.67 7.36 -3.47
CA LEU A 13 -5.73 6.91 -4.35
C LEU A 13 -6.86 7.93 -4.31
N SER A 14 -7.27 8.39 -5.49
CA SER A 14 -8.33 9.39 -5.61
C SER A 14 -9.32 8.95 -6.69
N LYS A 15 -10.60 9.21 -6.44
CA LYS A 15 -11.65 8.85 -7.36
C LYS A 15 -12.70 9.97 -7.40
N LEU A 16 -13.11 10.37 -8.58
CA LEU A 16 -14.15 11.34 -8.75
C LEU A 16 -15.53 10.66 -8.60
N VAL A 17 -16.34 11.15 -7.68
CA VAL A 17 -17.68 10.60 -7.44
C VAL A 17 -18.73 11.70 -7.52
N LYS A 18 -19.98 11.30 -7.79
CA LYS A 18 -21.11 12.24 -7.80
C LYS A 18 -21.54 12.55 -6.37
N ASP A 19 -22.07 13.75 -6.17
CA ASP A 19 -22.40 14.27 -4.84
C ASP A 19 -23.40 13.43 -4.05
N ASN A 20 -24.36 12.80 -4.71
CA ASN A 20 -25.43 12.05 -4.04
C ASN A 20 -25.30 10.54 -4.21
N VAL A 21 -24.09 10.05 -4.38
CA VAL A 21 -23.81 8.63 -4.44
C VAL A 21 -23.07 8.22 -3.18
N ASP A 22 -23.45 7.10 -2.60
CA ASP A 22 -22.72 6.54 -1.46
C ASP A 22 -21.31 6.16 -1.89
N VAL A 23 -20.34 6.51 -1.07
CA VAL A 23 -18.93 6.32 -1.38
C VAL A 23 -18.42 5.08 -0.66
N GLU A 24 -17.89 4.12 -1.43
CA GLU A 24 -17.23 2.96 -0.87
C GLU A 24 -15.73 3.19 -0.83
N SER A 25 -15.07 2.52 0.11
CA SER A 25 -13.62 2.62 0.22
C SER A 25 -12.95 2.02 -1.02
N ILE A 26 -11.99 2.76 -1.59
CA ILE A 26 -11.17 2.25 -2.70
C ILE A 26 -10.15 1.26 -2.16
N THR A 27 -9.62 1.54 -0.99
CA THR A 27 -8.60 0.70 -0.38
C THR A 27 -9.25 -0.42 0.42
N THR A 28 -9.17 -1.62 -0.11
CA THR A 28 -9.71 -2.82 0.53
C THR A 28 -8.57 -3.71 1.02
N ASN A 29 -8.90 -4.73 1.79
CA ASN A 29 -7.91 -5.71 2.23
C ASN A 29 -7.26 -6.42 1.04
N ASP A 30 -8.00 -6.62 -0.05
CA ASP A 30 -7.47 -7.23 -1.27
C ASP A 30 -6.42 -6.34 -1.91
N VAL A 31 -6.65 -5.03 -1.95
CA VAL A 31 -5.70 -4.07 -2.51
C VAL A 31 -4.41 -4.06 -1.67
N ILE A 32 -4.55 -4.03 -0.36
CA ILE A 32 -3.40 -4.01 0.55
C ILE A 32 -2.58 -5.30 0.40
N SER A 33 -3.25 -6.45 0.34
CA SER A 33 -2.58 -7.74 0.17
C SER A 33 -1.85 -7.82 -1.17
N ALA A 34 -2.48 -7.35 -2.23
CA ALA A 34 -1.87 -7.35 -3.56
C ALA A 34 -0.65 -6.43 -3.62
N LEU A 35 -0.74 -5.23 -3.03
CA LEU A 35 0.37 -4.30 -2.99
C LEU A 35 1.55 -4.88 -2.20
N THR A 36 1.26 -5.52 -1.07
CA THR A 36 2.30 -6.16 -0.26
C THR A 36 3.02 -7.23 -1.06
N GLU A 37 2.26 -8.10 -1.70
CA GLU A 37 2.82 -9.21 -2.47
C GLU A 37 3.68 -8.75 -3.64
N VAL A 38 3.18 -7.79 -4.42
CA VAL A 38 3.93 -7.25 -5.55
C VAL A 38 5.19 -6.55 -5.09
N THR A 39 5.10 -5.77 -4.01
CA THR A 39 6.26 -5.06 -3.48
C THR A 39 7.32 -6.03 -2.99
N GLU A 40 6.91 -7.11 -2.32
CA GLU A 40 7.85 -8.14 -1.87
C GLU A 40 8.60 -8.77 -3.03
N GLN A 41 7.92 -9.00 -4.15
CA GLN A 41 8.56 -9.56 -5.35
C GLN A 41 9.57 -8.59 -5.96
N LEU A 42 9.29 -7.29 -5.89
CA LEU A 42 10.15 -6.27 -6.48
C LEU A 42 11.40 -5.99 -5.65
N VAL A 43 11.28 -5.99 -4.33
CA VAL A 43 12.40 -5.66 -3.46
C VAL A 43 13.27 -6.87 -3.09
N GLY A 44 12.74 -8.08 -3.26
CA GLY A 44 13.50 -9.31 -3.06
C GLY A 44 13.58 -9.79 -1.62
N VAL A 45 14.44 -10.77 -1.43
CA VAL A 45 14.61 -11.46 -0.15
C VAL A 45 15.33 -10.57 0.85
N GLY A 46 14.93 -10.64 2.11
CA GLY A 46 15.61 -9.93 3.19
C GLY A 46 15.04 -8.56 3.49
N VAL A 47 14.01 -8.15 2.74
CA VAL A 47 13.34 -6.87 2.97
C VAL A 47 11.97 -7.13 3.58
N VAL A 48 11.68 -6.46 4.69
CA VAL A 48 10.37 -6.53 5.33
C VAL A 48 9.49 -5.45 4.71
N VAL A 49 8.34 -5.86 4.18
CA VAL A 49 7.39 -4.95 3.53
C VAL A 49 6.15 -4.81 4.41
N GLU A 50 5.81 -3.58 4.74
CA GLU A 50 4.60 -3.27 5.49
C GLU A 50 3.76 -2.30 4.68
N VAL A 51 2.50 -2.66 4.44
CA VAL A 51 1.55 -1.79 3.74
C VAL A 51 0.43 -1.46 4.71
N GLU A 52 0.25 -0.18 4.98
CA GLU A 52 -0.71 0.29 5.97
C GLU A 52 -1.54 1.44 5.42
N LEU A 53 -2.73 1.58 5.96
CA LEU A 53 -3.55 2.77 5.72
C LEU A 53 -3.01 3.91 6.58
N ALA A 54 -2.87 5.07 5.96
CA ALA A 54 -2.42 6.25 6.67
C ALA A 54 -3.50 6.81 7.59
#